data_5502b88481d38fc06b0c3b534790de98
#
_entry.id   5502b88481d38fc06b0c3b534790de98
#
_cell.length_a   1.000
_cell.length_b   1.000
_cell.length_c   1.000
_cell.angle_alpha   90.00
_cell.angle_beta   90.00
_cell.angle_gamma   90.00
#
_symmetry.space_group_name_H-M   'P 1'
#
loop_
_entity.id
_entity.type
_entity.pdbx_description
1 polymer ?
#
loop_
_entity_poly.entity_id
_entity_poly.type
_entity_poly.pdbx_seq_one_letter_code
_entity_poly.pdbx_strand_id
1 'polypeptide(L)'
;MNILKKLLAQPKAVWYSQPATAETATHIEIQYLGTAGFVIKNQQRIVVLDPYLSRPGLWETLSQPLQPNIDLIRQTIPTADDVLIGHAHYDHILDAPELCKSTGARLIGSPATIMVGKAAGLPDEQMLLTSGREDIRCGEWQVRGLPSIHGKAVFGRIPLPGDITSPPQWPPRFYQLKHGLVLNWLVNTGSLTVVHIDSADFLEQELQGFKADIVCLCAIGRHYRPNYVKDVVRLLQPKWIIPCHWDSMITPLHDEPDLLPQVDLPGFVKEIEDAGCEAVVMPILGKASF
;
A
#
# COMPACT_ATOMS: atom_id res chain seq x y z
N MET A 1 32.61 -9.55 7.42
CA MET A 1 31.20 -10.00 7.47
C MET A 1 30.38 -8.83 8.01
N ASN A 2 29.60 -8.22 7.13
CA ASN A 2 29.06 -6.86 7.23
C ASN A 2 28.15 -6.69 8.44
N ILE A 3 28.46 -5.77 9.35
CA ILE A 3 27.61 -5.38 10.49
C ILE A 3 26.22 -4.91 10.03
N LEU A 4 26.13 -4.31 8.84
CA LEU A 4 24.83 -3.97 8.23
C LEU A 4 23.95 -5.21 7.93
N LYS A 5 24.51 -6.36 7.55
CA LYS A 5 23.72 -7.59 7.33
C LYS A 5 23.17 -8.20 8.62
N LYS A 6 23.80 -7.92 9.78
CA LYS A 6 23.27 -8.37 11.08
C LYS A 6 22.14 -7.49 11.61
N LEU A 7 22.01 -6.26 11.10
CA LEU A 7 20.91 -5.32 11.45
C LEU A 7 19.64 -5.52 10.60
N LEU A 8 19.76 -6.26 9.51
CA LEU A 8 18.67 -6.55 8.57
C LEU A 8 18.36 -8.06 8.68
N ALA A 9 17.65 -8.46 9.73
CA ALA A 9 17.14 -9.82 9.80
C ALA A 9 16.17 -10.02 8.63
N GLN A 10 16.44 -11.00 7.76
CA GLN A 10 15.54 -11.35 6.67
C GLN A 10 14.38 -12.17 7.20
N PRO A 11 13.15 -11.95 6.73
CA PRO A 11 12.04 -12.82 7.05
C PRO A 11 12.37 -14.25 6.57
N LYS A 12 12.24 -15.22 7.45
CA LYS A 12 12.37 -16.63 7.09
C LYS A 12 10.99 -17.12 6.61
N ALA A 13 10.97 -18.14 5.77
CA ALA A 13 9.72 -18.75 5.28
C ALA A 13 8.76 -19.16 6.42
N VAL A 14 9.28 -19.47 7.59
CA VAL A 14 8.50 -19.80 8.79
C VAL A 14 7.70 -18.61 9.36
N TRP A 15 8.02 -17.36 8.94
CA TRP A 15 7.32 -16.16 9.37
C TRP A 15 6.09 -15.85 8.53
N TYR A 16 5.94 -16.54 7.39
CA TYR A 16 4.76 -16.35 6.55
C TYR A 16 3.63 -17.22 7.05
N SER A 17 2.45 -16.63 7.12
CA SER A 17 1.22 -17.36 7.41
C SER A 17 0.91 -18.33 6.26
N GLN A 18 0.34 -19.48 6.59
CA GLN A 18 -0.27 -20.32 5.55
C GLN A 18 -1.39 -19.51 4.88
N PRO A 19 -1.58 -19.64 3.55
CA PRO A 19 -2.69 -18.99 2.88
C PRO A 19 -3.99 -19.31 3.62
N ALA A 20 -4.76 -18.29 3.96
CA ALA A 20 -6.08 -18.49 4.55
C ALA A 20 -6.96 -19.18 3.49
N THR A 21 -7.31 -20.42 3.71
CA THR A 21 -8.32 -21.13 2.94
C THR A 21 -9.64 -21.02 3.71
N ALA A 22 -10.33 -19.89 3.53
CA ALA A 22 -11.70 -19.82 4.03
C ALA A 22 -12.58 -20.65 3.07
N GLU A 23 -13.24 -21.68 3.59
CA GLU A 23 -14.29 -22.44 2.88
C GLU A 23 -15.57 -21.60 2.62
N THR A 24 -15.48 -20.29 2.58
CA THR A 24 -16.64 -19.42 2.40
C THR A 24 -16.79 -19.01 0.94
N ALA A 25 -18.02 -18.97 0.48
CA ALA A 25 -18.45 -18.73 -0.92
C ALA A 25 -18.11 -17.32 -1.48
N THR A 26 -17.37 -16.54 -0.77
CA THR A 26 -16.94 -15.18 -1.13
C THR A 26 -15.48 -15.21 -1.50
N HIS A 27 -15.16 -15.61 -2.73
CA HIS A 27 -13.77 -15.72 -3.20
C HIS A 27 -13.15 -14.32 -3.45
N ILE A 28 -12.79 -13.64 -2.38
CA ILE A 28 -11.91 -12.46 -2.47
C ILE A 28 -10.47 -12.92 -2.30
N GLU A 29 -9.68 -12.78 -3.35
CA GLU A 29 -8.23 -12.99 -3.29
C GLU A 29 -7.53 -11.66 -3.01
N ILE A 30 -6.64 -11.66 -2.03
CA ILE A 30 -5.73 -10.55 -1.76
C ILE A 30 -4.32 -11.01 -2.09
N GLN A 31 -3.61 -10.26 -2.93
CA GLN A 31 -2.21 -10.48 -3.24
C GLN A 31 -1.38 -9.31 -2.69
N TYR A 32 -0.31 -9.61 -1.96
CA TYR A 32 0.64 -8.61 -1.47
C TYR A 32 1.72 -8.36 -2.53
N LEU A 33 1.91 -7.12 -2.92
CA LEU A 33 2.91 -6.73 -3.93
C LEU A 33 4.25 -6.31 -3.32
N GLY A 34 4.32 -6.28 -1.98
CA GLY A 34 5.40 -5.66 -1.23
C GLY A 34 5.17 -4.17 -0.99
N THR A 35 5.98 -3.54 -0.14
CA THR A 35 5.80 -2.17 0.35
C THR A 35 4.38 -2.00 0.91
N ALA A 36 3.60 -1.07 0.40
CA ALA A 36 2.17 -0.92 0.75
C ALA A 36 1.24 -1.48 -0.33
N GLY A 37 1.78 -2.17 -1.35
CA GLY A 37 1.04 -2.57 -2.54
C GLY A 37 0.18 -3.82 -2.35
N PHE A 38 -1.07 -3.76 -2.84
CA PHE A 38 -1.99 -4.90 -2.84
C PHE A 38 -2.80 -4.99 -4.13
N VAL A 39 -3.18 -6.20 -4.50
CA VAL A 39 -4.27 -6.47 -5.45
C VAL A 39 -5.39 -7.14 -4.67
N ILE A 40 -6.58 -6.57 -4.72
CA ILE A 40 -7.82 -7.16 -4.19
C ILE A 40 -8.67 -7.53 -5.38
N LYS A 41 -9.07 -8.79 -5.49
CA LYS A 41 -9.85 -9.23 -6.65
C LYS A 41 -10.85 -10.33 -6.36
N ASN A 42 -11.86 -10.39 -7.20
CA ASN A 42 -12.72 -11.55 -7.42
C ASN A 42 -12.79 -11.85 -8.93
N GLN A 43 -13.75 -12.69 -9.34
CA GLN A 43 -13.94 -13.03 -10.76
C GLN A 43 -14.37 -11.85 -11.64
N GLN A 44 -14.91 -10.78 -11.05
CA GLN A 44 -15.56 -9.66 -11.76
C GLN A 44 -14.82 -8.34 -11.63
N ARG A 45 -13.96 -8.19 -10.60
CA ARG A 45 -13.32 -6.91 -10.28
C ARG A 45 -11.90 -7.07 -9.76
N ILE A 46 -11.03 -6.14 -10.16
CA ILE A 46 -9.64 -6.05 -9.72
C ILE A 46 -9.35 -4.61 -9.31
N VAL A 47 -9.11 -4.42 -8.02
CA VAL A 47 -8.67 -3.14 -7.45
C VAL A 47 -7.24 -3.28 -6.97
N VAL A 48 -6.39 -2.35 -7.37
CA VAL A 48 -4.97 -2.30 -6.98
C VAL A 48 -4.74 -1.12 -6.05
N LEU A 49 -4.02 -1.34 -4.98
CA LEU A 49 -3.62 -0.33 -3.99
C LEU A 49 -2.11 -0.12 -4.07
N ASP A 50 -1.66 1.12 -4.17
CA ASP A 50 -0.26 1.54 -4.07
C ASP A 50 0.75 0.63 -4.80
N PRO A 51 0.59 0.37 -6.11
CA PRO A 51 1.48 -0.55 -6.82
C PRO A 51 2.90 0.00 -6.93
N TYR A 52 3.86 -0.73 -6.36
CA TYR A 52 5.28 -0.42 -6.45
C TYR A 52 6.09 -1.68 -6.75
N LEU A 53 6.30 -1.95 -8.03
CA LEU A 53 6.92 -3.16 -8.56
C LEU A 53 8.34 -2.90 -9.08
N SER A 54 8.58 -1.70 -9.62
CA SER A 54 9.82 -1.33 -10.31
C SER A 54 11.06 -1.35 -9.42
N ARG A 55 10.94 -0.92 -8.18
CA ARG A 55 11.95 -1.02 -7.12
C ARG A 55 13.38 -0.66 -7.57
N PRO A 56 13.63 0.56 -8.06
CA PRO A 56 14.96 0.99 -8.42
C PRO A 56 15.91 0.86 -7.23
N GLY A 57 17.15 0.46 -7.49
CA GLY A 57 18.17 0.32 -6.45
C GLY A 57 18.48 1.65 -5.76
N LEU A 58 19.14 1.59 -4.58
CA LEU A 58 19.42 2.80 -3.78
C LEU A 58 20.14 3.90 -4.58
N TRP A 59 21.15 3.52 -5.36
CA TRP A 59 21.91 4.48 -6.16
C TRP A 59 21.06 5.11 -7.26
N GLU A 60 20.25 4.33 -7.94
CA GLU A 60 19.33 4.80 -8.99
C GLU A 60 18.30 5.75 -8.36
N THR A 61 17.70 5.35 -7.24
CA THR A 61 16.72 6.18 -6.52
C THR A 61 17.28 7.56 -6.18
N LEU A 62 18.51 7.62 -5.69
CA LEU A 62 19.11 8.89 -5.25
C LEU A 62 19.65 9.75 -6.40
N SER A 63 20.12 9.15 -7.49
CA SER A 63 20.89 9.85 -8.54
C SER A 63 20.17 10.02 -9.87
N GLN A 64 19.15 9.19 -10.17
CA GLN A 64 18.49 9.15 -11.47
C GLN A 64 17.02 9.56 -11.39
N PRO A 65 16.40 9.97 -12.54
CA PRO A 65 14.95 9.93 -12.67
C PRO A 65 14.43 8.49 -12.55
N LEU A 66 13.34 8.31 -11.79
CA LEU A 66 12.78 6.99 -11.49
C LEU A 66 11.99 6.45 -12.67
N GLN A 67 12.51 5.41 -13.32
CA GLN A 67 11.88 4.79 -14.49
C GLN A 67 10.97 3.65 -14.05
N PRO A 68 9.65 3.70 -14.35
CA PRO A 68 8.79 2.52 -14.20
C PRO A 68 9.24 1.37 -15.10
N ASN A 69 9.28 0.16 -14.57
CA ASN A 69 9.57 -1.05 -15.34
C ASN A 69 8.27 -1.59 -15.98
N ILE A 70 7.97 -1.11 -17.18
CA ILE A 70 6.71 -1.38 -17.89
C ILE A 70 6.49 -2.87 -18.12
N ASP A 71 7.52 -3.63 -18.47
CA ASP A 71 7.42 -5.06 -18.72
C ASP A 71 7.09 -5.82 -17.45
N LEU A 72 7.75 -5.48 -16.33
CA LEU A 72 7.48 -6.07 -15.02
C LEU A 72 6.05 -5.75 -14.56
N ILE A 73 5.59 -4.50 -14.74
CA ILE A 73 4.22 -4.09 -14.41
C ILE A 73 3.20 -4.95 -15.17
N ARG A 74 3.35 -5.05 -16.51
CA ARG A 74 2.45 -5.83 -17.36
C ARG A 74 2.44 -7.33 -17.05
N GLN A 75 3.60 -7.88 -16.71
CA GLN A 75 3.73 -9.30 -16.35
C GLN A 75 3.10 -9.59 -15.00
N THR A 76 3.26 -8.69 -14.02
CA THR A 76 2.79 -8.90 -12.66
C THR A 76 1.29 -8.61 -12.51
N ILE A 77 0.81 -7.52 -13.14
CA ILE A 77 -0.60 -7.09 -13.07
C ILE A 77 -1.11 -6.87 -14.51
N PRO A 78 -1.48 -7.95 -15.22
CA PRO A 78 -1.90 -7.86 -16.63
C PRO A 78 -3.27 -7.18 -16.81
N THR A 79 -4.09 -7.13 -15.77
CA THR A 79 -5.43 -6.52 -15.77
C THR A 79 -5.70 -5.82 -14.44
N ALA A 80 -6.34 -4.67 -14.51
CA ALA A 80 -6.86 -3.92 -13.37
C ALA A 80 -8.03 -3.06 -13.82
N ASP A 81 -8.94 -2.76 -12.91
CA ASP A 81 -10.09 -1.90 -13.17
C ASP A 81 -9.93 -0.51 -12.51
N ASP A 82 -9.41 -0.49 -11.30
CA ASP A 82 -9.14 0.73 -10.54
C ASP A 82 -7.81 0.61 -9.79
N VAL A 83 -7.08 1.72 -9.74
CA VAL A 83 -5.83 1.87 -8.97
C VAL A 83 -6.03 2.99 -7.97
N LEU A 84 -5.97 2.65 -6.69
CA LEU A 84 -6.18 3.57 -5.57
C LEU A 84 -4.81 3.92 -4.96
N ILE A 85 -4.55 5.20 -4.77
CA ILE A 85 -3.28 5.68 -4.21
C ILE A 85 -3.52 6.30 -2.84
N GLY A 86 -2.84 5.77 -1.83
CA GLY A 86 -2.89 6.29 -0.47
C GLY A 86 -2.16 7.62 -0.34
N HIS A 87 -0.95 7.72 -0.87
CA HIS A 87 -0.23 8.99 -0.97
C HIS A 87 0.82 8.97 -2.09
N ALA A 88 1.36 10.15 -2.46
CA ALA A 88 2.13 10.29 -3.68
C ALA A 88 3.65 10.14 -3.53
N HIS A 89 4.15 9.41 -2.51
CA HIS A 89 5.56 9.01 -2.48
C HIS A 89 5.87 8.01 -3.58
N TYR A 90 7.13 7.98 -4.00
CA TYR A 90 7.56 7.17 -5.15
C TYR A 90 7.28 5.67 -4.97
N ASP A 91 7.39 5.17 -3.76
CA ASP A 91 7.16 3.78 -3.39
C ASP A 91 5.67 3.40 -3.25
N HIS A 92 4.76 4.31 -3.60
CA HIS A 92 3.32 4.09 -3.69
C HIS A 92 2.78 4.39 -5.10
N ILE A 93 3.31 5.43 -5.78
CA ILE A 93 2.67 5.95 -7.00
C ILE A 93 3.48 5.72 -8.29
N LEU A 94 4.78 5.39 -8.23
CA LEU A 94 5.66 5.38 -9.39
C LEU A 94 5.11 4.55 -10.55
N ASP A 95 4.59 3.37 -10.27
CA ASP A 95 4.14 2.41 -11.28
C ASP A 95 2.67 2.57 -11.67
N ALA A 96 1.89 3.28 -10.85
CA ALA A 96 0.45 3.41 -11.02
C ALA A 96 0.02 4.01 -12.37
N PRO A 97 0.63 5.09 -12.88
CA PRO A 97 0.25 5.64 -14.19
C PRO A 97 0.49 4.65 -15.34
N GLU A 98 1.61 3.92 -15.32
CA GLU A 98 1.93 2.95 -16.37
C GLU A 98 1.03 1.71 -16.28
N LEU A 99 0.66 1.30 -15.07
CA LEU A 99 -0.35 0.26 -14.86
C LEU A 99 -1.71 0.70 -15.44
N CYS A 100 -2.16 1.92 -15.14
CA CYS A 100 -3.43 2.45 -15.69
C CYS A 100 -3.40 2.51 -17.22
N LYS A 101 -2.30 2.98 -17.83
CA LYS A 101 -2.16 3.00 -19.31
C LYS A 101 -2.23 1.61 -19.92
N SER A 102 -1.59 0.62 -19.29
CA SER A 102 -1.51 -0.73 -19.85
C SER A 102 -2.80 -1.53 -19.71
N THR A 103 -3.62 -1.23 -18.71
CA THR A 103 -4.84 -1.98 -18.38
C THR A 103 -6.14 -1.24 -18.73
N GLY A 104 -6.08 0.09 -18.91
CA GLY A 104 -7.27 0.94 -19.01
C GLY A 104 -7.91 1.27 -17.66
N ALA A 105 -7.28 0.90 -16.55
CA ALA A 105 -7.77 1.17 -15.20
C ALA A 105 -7.86 2.68 -14.90
N ARG A 106 -8.77 3.06 -13.99
CA ARG A 106 -8.83 4.43 -13.48
C ARG A 106 -7.80 4.62 -12.37
N LEU A 107 -7.10 5.75 -12.40
CA LEU A 107 -6.27 6.22 -11.29
C LEU A 107 -7.13 7.07 -10.35
N ILE A 108 -7.26 6.64 -9.11
CA ILE A 108 -8.11 7.32 -8.10
C ILE A 108 -7.22 7.76 -6.94
N GLY A 109 -7.28 9.03 -6.57
CA GLY A 109 -6.49 9.52 -5.45
C GLY A 109 -6.51 11.03 -5.26
N SER A 110 -5.59 11.50 -4.44
CA SER A 110 -5.47 12.89 -4.01
C SER A 110 -5.10 13.86 -5.15
N PRO A 111 -5.18 15.18 -4.94
CA PRO A 111 -4.66 16.14 -5.91
C PRO A 111 -3.23 15.86 -6.36
N ALA A 112 -2.35 15.46 -5.42
CA ALA A 112 -0.97 15.08 -5.74
C ALA A 112 -0.91 13.87 -6.68
N THR A 113 -1.73 12.85 -6.44
CA THR A 113 -1.87 11.67 -7.31
C THR A 113 -2.24 12.06 -8.73
N ILE A 114 -3.21 12.97 -8.89
CA ILE A 114 -3.64 13.46 -10.21
C ILE A 114 -2.52 14.22 -10.92
N MET A 115 -1.74 15.03 -10.21
CA MET A 115 -0.59 15.74 -10.81
C MET A 115 0.46 14.76 -11.34
N VAL A 116 0.71 13.65 -10.64
CA VAL A 116 1.62 12.59 -11.12
C VAL A 116 1.04 11.85 -12.34
N GLY A 117 -0.26 11.52 -12.32
CA GLY A 117 -0.95 10.94 -13.48
C GLY A 117 -0.84 11.81 -14.72
N LYS A 118 -1.07 13.14 -14.59
CA LYS A 118 -0.90 14.12 -15.66
C LYS A 118 0.54 14.20 -16.15
N ALA A 119 1.51 14.22 -15.25
CA ALA A 119 2.93 14.22 -15.62
C ALA A 119 3.31 13.00 -16.46
N ALA A 120 2.76 11.84 -16.13
CA ALA A 120 2.95 10.61 -16.89
C ALA A 120 2.16 10.57 -18.20
N GLY A 121 1.29 11.55 -18.49
CA GLY A 121 0.46 11.60 -19.69
C GLY A 121 -0.75 10.66 -19.65
N LEU A 122 -1.29 10.38 -18.46
CA LEU A 122 -2.54 9.65 -18.33
C LEU A 122 -3.71 10.56 -18.76
N PRO A 123 -4.68 10.06 -19.55
CA PRO A 123 -5.84 10.84 -19.98
C PRO A 123 -6.70 11.28 -18.79
N ASP A 124 -7.30 12.48 -18.86
CA ASP A 124 -8.11 13.02 -17.77
C ASP A 124 -9.31 12.11 -17.43
N GLU A 125 -9.88 11.41 -18.40
CA GLU A 125 -10.99 10.45 -18.22
C GLU A 125 -10.61 9.18 -17.47
N GLN A 126 -9.32 8.86 -17.38
CA GLN A 126 -8.82 7.77 -16.55
C GLN A 126 -8.44 8.21 -15.14
N MET A 127 -8.61 9.47 -14.79
CA MET A 127 -8.25 10.00 -13.50
C MET A 127 -9.48 10.46 -12.71
N LEU A 128 -9.59 9.99 -11.47
CA LEU A 128 -10.64 10.42 -10.55
C LEU A 128 -10.02 11.08 -9.32
N LEU A 129 -10.19 12.39 -9.24
CA LEU A 129 -9.77 13.18 -8.08
C LEU A 129 -10.71 12.93 -6.89
N THR A 130 -10.13 12.70 -5.72
CA THR A 130 -10.86 12.69 -4.46
C THR A 130 -10.07 13.39 -3.35
N SER A 131 -10.80 14.00 -2.42
CA SER A 131 -10.25 14.44 -1.13
C SER A 131 -10.71 13.53 0.02
N GLY A 132 -11.36 12.43 -0.31
CA GLY A 132 -11.90 11.44 0.63
C GLY A 132 -13.32 11.76 1.10
N ARG A 133 -13.85 10.88 1.94
CA ARG A 133 -15.19 10.90 2.59
C ARG A 133 -16.38 10.58 1.69
N GLU A 134 -16.25 10.66 0.37
CA GLU A 134 -17.28 10.23 -0.57
C GLU A 134 -17.15 8.75 -0.94
N ASP A 135 -18.27 8.11 -1.22
CA ASP A 135 -18.32 6.77 -1.76
C ASP A 135 -18.13 6.79 -3.27
N ILE A 136 -17.09 6.10 -3.73
CA ILE A 136 -16.78 6.00 -5.15
C ILE A 136 -17.16 4.58 -5.61
N ARG A 137 -17.99 4.53 -6.65
CA ARG A 137 -18.40 3.25 -7.25
C ARG A 137 -17.29 2.67 -8.14
N CYS A 138 -16.94 1.41 -7.87
CA CYS A 138 -15.98 0.60 -8.61
C CYS A 138 -16.67 -0.69 -9.08
N GLY A 139 -17.46 -0.61 -10.16
CA GLY A 139 -18.36 -1.69 -10.56
C GLY A 139 -19.41 -1.99 -9.49
N GLU A 140 -19.46 -3.23 -9.01
CA GLU A 140 -20.31 -3.63 -7.88
C GLU A 140 -19.69 -3.32 -6.52
N TRP A 141 -18.42 -2.96 -6.48
CA TRP A 141 -17.72 -2.57 -5.27
C TRP A 141 -17.86 -1.07 -4.99
N GLN A 142 -17.60 -0.71 -3.75
CA GLN A 142 -17.58 0.67 -3.30
C GLN A 142 -16.27 0.95 -2.57
N VAL A 143 -15.60 2.03 -2.91
CA VAL A 143 -14.40 2.46 -2.22
C VAL A 143 -14.58 3.85 -1.63
N ARG A 144 -13.87 4.12 -0.54
CA ARG A 144 -13.88 5.43 0.12
C ARG A 144 -12.46 5.77 0.58
N GLY A 145 -11.98 6.95 0.19
CA GLY A 145 -10.79 7.52 0.79
C GLY A 145 -11.13 8.07 2.17
N LEU A 146 -10.35 7.71 3.16
CA LEU A 146 -10.45 8.21 4.53
C LEU A 146 -9.27 9.15 4.77
N PRO A 147 -9.45 10.48 4.84
CA PRO A 147 -8.36 11.43 5.06
C PRO A 147 -7.50 11.03 6.24
N SER A 148 -6.19 11.11 6.06
CA SER A 148 -5.21 10.62 7.01
C SER A 148 -4.01 11.56 7.11
N ILE A 149 -3.02 11.15 7.89
CA ILE A 149 -1.73 11.81 8.02
C ILE A 149 -0.62 10.81 7.77
N HIS A 150 0.50 11.29 7.24
CA HIS A 150 1.68 10.46 7.08
C HIS A 150 2.37 10.23 8.43
N GLY A 151 2.66 8.97 8.75
CA GLY A 151 3.38 8.61 9.96
C GLY A 151 4.85 9.05 9.92
N LYS A 152 5.44 9.20 11.10
CA LYS A 152 6.90 9.33 11.22
C LYS A 152 7.53 8.00 10.83
N ALA A 153 8.56 8.03 9.98
CA ALA A 153 9.25 6.83 9.53
C ALA A 153 10.77 6.95 9.79
N VAL A 154 11.50 7.64 8.93
CA VAL A 154 12.95 7.70 8.99
C VAL A 154 13.41 8.65 10.11
N PHE A 155 14.10 8.13 11.12
CA PHE A 155 14.60 8.89 12.28
C PHE A 155 13.54 9.78 12.96
N GLY A 156 12.29 9.30 13.04
CA GLY A 156 11.20 10.04 13.67
C GLY A 156 10.71 11.26 12.88
N ARG A 157 11.01 11.32 11.59
CA ARG A 157 10.58 12.38 10.68
C ARG A 157 9.64 11.83 9.61
N ILE A 158 8.76 12.69 9.11
CA ILE A 158 7.97 12.42 7.93
C ILE A 158 8.89 12.59 6.71
N PRO A 159 9.09 11.57 5.86
CA PRO A 159 9.89 11.71 4.64
C PRO A 159 9.17 12.61 3.64
N LEU A 160 9.92 13.34 2.81
CA LEU A 160 9.43 14.14 1.68
C LEU A 160 8.09 14.86 1.95
N PRO A 161 8.00 15.70 3.00
CA PRO A 161 6.75 16.36 3.34
C PRO A 161 6.36 17.43 2.31
N GLY A 162 5.06 17.72 2.23
CA GLY A 162 4.50 18.74 1.36
C GLY A 162 3.61 18.19 0.28
N ASP A 163 3.28 19.03 -0.71
CA ASP A 163 2.32 18.73 -1.76
C ASP A 163 2.93 18.82 -3.16
N ILE A 164 2.27 18.20 -4.14
CA ILE A 164 2.56 18.28 -5.57
C ILE A 164 1.44 19.12 -6.19
N THR A 165 1.71 20.41 -6.41
CA THR A 165 0.71 21.38 -6.88
C THR A 165 0.69 21.59 -8.40
N SER A 166 1.67 20.99 -9.10
CA SER A 166 1.76 20.99 -10.57
C SER A 166 2.40 19.69 -11.03
N PRO A 167 2.12 19.23 -12.27
CA PRO A 167 2.73 18.02 -12.79
C PRO A 167 4.27 18.08 -12.70
N PRO A 168 4.92 17.12 -12.02
CA PRO A 168 6.38 17.05 -11.98
C PRO A 168 6.94 16.68 -13.36
N GLN A 169 8.25 16.78 -13.52
CA GLN A 169 8.90 16.19 -14.70
C GLN A 169 8.67 14.68 -14.70
N TRP A 170 8.40 14.10 -15.87
CA TRP A 170 8.28 12.65 -16.03
C TRP A 170 9.40 12.11 -16.91
N PRO A 171 10.11 11.04 -16.52
CA PRO A 171 10.08 10.38 -15.23
C PRO A 171 10.58 11.28 -14.09
N PRO A 172 9.99 11.17 -12.89
CA PRO A 172 10.29 12.06 -11.78
C PRO A 172 11.58 11.66 -11.05
N ARG A 173 12.18 12.58 -10.33
CA ARG A 173 13.12 12.24 -9.28
C ARG A 173 12.38 11.97 -7.96
N PHE A 174 12.93 11.10 -7.11
CA PHE A 174 12.26 10.69 -5.86
C PHE A 174 11.80 11.87 -5.01
N TYR A 175 12.60 12.92 -4.90
CA TYR A 175 12.29 14.09 -4.06
C TYR A 175 11.19 15.01 -4.64
N GLN A 176 10.76 14.80 -5.87
CA GLN A 176 9.63 15.50 -6.49
C GLN A 176 8.28 14.86 -6.11
N LEU A 177 8.32 13.61 -5.65
CA LEU A 177 7.16 12.85 -5.24
C LEU A 177 6.95 13.01 -3.72
N LYS A 178 6.31 14.12 -3.34
CA LYS A 178 5.93 14.43 -1.97
C LYS A 178 4.62 13.74 -1.63
N HIS A 179 4.36 13.47 -0.34
CA HIS A 179 3.20 12.66 0.06
C HIS A 179 1.83 13.26 -0.37
N GLY A 180 1.67 14.60 -0.37
CA GLY A 180 0.38 15.23 -0.61
C GLY A 180 -0.65 14.93 0.48
N LEU A 181 -1.94 14.96 0.13
CA LEU A 181 -3.00 14.45 1.00
C LEU A 181 -2.88 12.92 1.10
N VAL A 182 -2.84 12.41 2.33
CA VAL A 182 -2.83 10.96 2.62
C VAL A 182 -4.27 10.46 2.76
N LEU A 183 -4.56 9.33 2.14
CA LEU A 183 -5.86 8.67 2.16
C LEU A 183 -5.68 7.20 2.57
N ASN A 184 -6.24 6.80 3.71
CA ASN A 184 -6.48 5.39 3.93
C ASN A 184 -7.65 4.95 3.04
N TRP A 185 -7.61 3.72 2.53
CA TRP A 185 -8.67 3.25 1.64
C TRP A 185 -9.55 2.20 2.30
N LEU A 186 -10.85 2.45 2.30
CA LEU A 186 -11.86 1.45 2.62
C LEU A 186 -12.38 0.88 1.30
N VAL A 187 -12.27 -0.44 1.13
CA VAL A 187 -12.75 -1.20 -0.04
C VAL A 187 -13.85 -2.14 0.44
N ASN A 188 -15.08 -1.87 0.06
CA ASN A 188 -16.24 -2.72 0.32
C ASN A 188 -16.56 -3.53 -0.93
N THR A 189 -16.37 -4.85 -0.84
CA THR A 189 -16.62 -5.79 -1.95
C THR A 189 -18.06 -6.32 -1.96
N GLY A 190 -18.88 -5.92 -0.98
CA GLY A 190 -20.21 -6.45 -0.73
C GLY A 190 -20.19 -7.67 0.20
N SER A 191 -19.14 -8.46 0.19
CA SER A 191 -18.95 -9.64 1.06
C SER A 191 -17.91 -9.42 2.15
N LEU A 192 -16.90 -8.62 1.86
CA LEU A 192 -15.82 -8.25 2.79
C LEU A 192 -15.54 -6.75 2.72
N THR A 193 -15.10 -6.20 3.84
CA THR A 193 -14.58 -4.84 3.92
C THR A 193 -13.10 -4.88 4.27
N VAL A 194 -12.29 -4.30 3.41
CA VAL A 194 -10.84 -4.16 3.60
C VAL A 194 -10.51 -2.70 3.87
N VAL A 195 -9.73 -2.42 4.91
CA VAL A 195 -9.15 -1.08 5.13
C VAL A 195 -7.64 -1.16 4.92
N HIS A 196 -7.13 -0.28 4.07
CA HIS A 196 -5.71 -0.13 3.81
C HIS A 196 -5.18 1.12 4.51
N ILE A 197 -4.25 0.92 5.43
CA ILE A 197 -3.52 1.98 6.15
C ILE A 197 -2.07 1.91 5.69
N ASP A 198 -1.75 2.73 4.70
CA ASP A 198 -0.48 2.71 3.94
C ASP A 198 0.69 3.35 4.69
N SER A 199 0.40 4.14 5.72
CA SER A 199 1.38 4.84 6.55
C SER A 199 1.08 4.64 8.02
N ALA A 200 2.11 4.60 8.89
CA ALA A 200 1.94 4.20 10.29
C ALA A 200 1.40 5.34 11.19
N ASP A 201 0.44 6.07 10.69
CA ASP A 201 -0.37 7.02 11.45
C ASP A 201 -1.74 7.20 10.79
N PHE A 202 -2.71 7.75 11.51
CA PHE A 202 -4.05 7.99 11.01
C PHE A 202 -4.82 8.96 11.90
N LEU A 203 -5.87 9.56 11.36
CA LEU A 203 -6.84 10.37 12.08
C LEU A 203 -7.95 9.46 12.61
N GLU A 204 -8.06 9.31 13.94
CA GLU A 204 -9.05 8.42 14.56
C GLU A 204 -10.48 8.76 14.17
N GLN A 205 -10.81 10.05 14.09
CA GLN A 205 -12.15 10.53 13.70
C GLN A 205 -12.54 10.11 12.26
N GLU A 206 -11.56 9.86 11.39
CA GLU A 206 -11.83 9.41 10.02
C GLU A 206 -12.01 7.89 9.91
N LEU A 207 -11.54 7.13 10.90
CA LEU A 207 -11.76 5.69 11.00
C LEU A 207 -13.00 5.37 11.85
N GLN A 208 -13.44 6.30 12.70
CA GLN A 208 -14.54 6.07 13.63
C GLN A 208 -15.86 5.81 12.88
N GLY A 209 -16.58 4.77 13.30
CA GLY A 209 -17.88 4.38 12.72
C GLY A 209 -17.78 3.40 11.55
N PHE A 210 -16.57 3.13 11.04
CA PHE A 210 -16.35 2.07 10.07
C PHE A 210 -15.99 0.76 10.77
N LYS A 211 -16.17 -0.35 10.03
CA LYS A 211 -15.70 -1.69 10.40
C LYS A 211 -14.96 -2.28 9.23
N ALA A 212 -13.99 -3.13 9.53
CA ALA A 212 -13.23 -3.85 8.52
C ALA A 212 -13.14 -5.32 8.90
N ASP A 213 -13.30 -6.22 7.95
CA ASP A 213 -12.98 -7.64 8.16
C ASP A 213 -11.46 -7.83 8.14
N ILE A 214 -10.78 -7.09 7.26
CA ILE A 214 -9.34 -7.15 7.03
C ILE A 214 -8.77 -5.74 7.09
N VAL A 215 -7.62 -5.59 7.77
CA VAL A 215 -6.81 -4.37 7.71
C VAL A 215 -5.43 -4.68 7.15
N CYS A 216 -5.07 -4.07 6.02
CA CYS A 216 -3.69 -4.02 5.56
C CYS A 216 -2.99 -2.89 6.31
N LEU A 217 -2.02 -3.23 7.17
CA LEU A 217 -1.51 -2.31 8.19
C LEU A 217 0.00 -2.09 8.04
N CYS A 218 0.38 -0.83 7.87
CA CYS A 218 1.77 -0.40 7.67
C CYS A 218 2.66 -0.70 8.89
N ALA A 219 3.81 -1.34 8.67
CA ALA A 219 4.76 -1.71 9.72
C ALA A 219 5.82 -0.64 10.02
N ILE A 220 6.29 0.08 8.96
CA ILE A 220 7.35 1.07 9.12
C ILE A 220 6.85 2.27 9.95
N GLY A 221 7.61 2.65 10.98
CA GLY A 221 7.28 3.82 11.78
C GLY A 221 6.21 3.59 12.87
N ARG A 222 5.58 2.41 12.96
CA ARG A 222 4.52 2.11 13.92
C ARG A 222 4.88 2.45 15.38
N HIS A 223 6.16 2.31 15.75
CA HIS A 223 6.63 2.59 17.10
C HIS A 223 6.61 4.08 17.47
N TYR A 224 6.42 4.98 16.52
CA TYR A 224 6.25 6.41 16.77
C TYR A 224 4.82 6.79 17.15
N ARG A 225 3.83 5.89 16.90
CA ARG A 225 2.44 6.07 17.32
C ARG A 225 2.13 5.14 18.50
N PRO A 226 1.94 5.70 19.72
CA PRO A 226 1.49 4.88 20.86
C PRO A 226 0.17 4.18 20.56
N ASN A 227 0.00 2.94 21.05
CA ASN A 227 -1.20 2.13 20.90
C ASN A 227 -1.65 1.86 19.44
N TYR A 228 -0.72 1.93 18.46
CA TYR A 228 -1.04 1.86 17.04
C TYR A 228 -1.99 0.71 16.68
N VAL A 229 -1.62 -0.53 17.00
CA VAL A 229 -2.45 -1.72 16.74
C VAL A 229 -3.74 -1.69 17.56
N LYS A 230 -3.66 -1.35 18.85
CA LYS A 230 -4.82 -1.32 19.75
C LYS A 230 -5.90 -0.33 19.28
N ASP A 231 -5.46 0.85 18.78
CA ASP A 231 -6.39 1.86 18.26
C ASP A 231 -7.04 1.39 16.94
N VAL A 232 -6.29 0.75 16.05
CA VAL A 232 -6.85 0.15 14.83
C VAL A 232 -7.89 -0.91 15.18
N VAL A 233 -7.58 -1.82 16.10
CA VAL A 233 -8.51 -2.88 16.53
C VAL A 233 -9.74 -2.31 17.21
N ARG A 234 -9.57 -1.32 18.07
CA ARG A 234 -10.68 -0.63 18.75
C ARG A 234 -11.63 0.07 17.77
N LEU A 235 -11.08 0.73 16.74
CA LEU A 235 -11.85 1.53 15.80
C LEU A 235 -12.51 0.68 14.71
N LEU A 236 -11.79 -0.27 14.13
CA LEU A 236 -12.20 -1.02 12.94
C LEU A 236 -12.65 -2.44 13.22
N GLN A 237 -12.32 -3.01 14.39
CA GLN A 237 -12.70 -4.36 14.83
C GLN A 237 -12.38 -5.47 13.79
N PRO A 238 -11.18 -5.52 13.21
CA PRO A 238 -10.84 -6.48 12.18
C PRO A 238 -10.71 -7.89 12.75
N LYS A 239 -11.00 -8.89 11.91
CA LYS A 239 -10.66 -10.28 12.20
C LYS A 239 -9.21 -10.56 11.83
N TRP A 240 -8.77 -10.04 10.65
CA TRP A 240 -7.43 -10.25 10.11
C TRP A 240 -6.69 -8.93 9.94
N ILE A 241 -5.41 -8.94 10.28
CA ILE A 241 -4.50 -7.85 9.97
C ILE A 241 -3.36 -8.40 9.11
N ILE A 242 -3.15 -7.78 7.95
CA ILE A 242 -2.06 -8.11 7.03
C ILE A 242 -0.96 -7.06 7.20
N PRO A 243 0.17 -7.37 7.84
CA PRO A 243 1.31 -6.47 7.90
C PRO A 243 1.84 -6.14 6.51
N CYS A 244 2.03 -4.85 6.22
CA CYS A 244 2.65 -4.39 4.98
C CYS A 244 3.74 -3.35 5.27
N HIS A 245 4.44 -2.93 4.24
CA HIS A 245 5.53 -1.94 4.31
C HIS A 245 6.63 -2.34 5.32
N TRP A 246 6.90 -3.63 5.40
CA TRP A 246 7.95 -4.20 6.22
C TRP A 246 9.22 -4.50 5.43
N ASP A 247 9.11 -4.64 4.12
CA ASP A 247 10.16 -5.00 3.18
C ASP A 247 10.88 -3.77 2.61
N SER A 248 12.12 -3.98 2.19
CA SER A 248 12.96 -2.94 1.58
C SER A 248 12.40 -2.50 0.22
N MET A 249 12.26 -1.19 0.04
CA MET A 249 11.78 -0.55 -1.19
C MET A 249 12.78 -0.63 -2.35
N ILE A 250 14.03 -1.03 -2.09
CA ILE A 250 15.13 -1.04 -3.07
C ILE A 250 15.62 -2.44 -3.42
N THR A 251 15.05 -3.48 -2.79
CA THR A 251 15.32 -4.87 -3.15
C THR A 251 14.44 -5.23 -4.36
N PRO A 252 15.00 -5.77 -5.46
CA PRO A 252 14.23 -6.17 -6.63
C PRO A 252 13.06 -7.10 -6.27
N LEU A 253 11.95 -7.00 -7.00
CA LEU A 253 10.68 -7.64 -6.67
C LEU A 253 10.77 -9.17 -6.50
N HIS A 254 11.62 -9.83 -7.29
CA HIS A 254 11.77 -11.29 -7.29
C HIS A 254 12.93 -11.80 -6.44
N ASP A 255 13.68 -10.89 -5.81
CA ASP A 255 14.75 -11.27 -4.89
C ASP A 255 14.17 -11.53 -3.50
N GLU A 256 14.94 -12.25 -2.68
CA GLU A 256 14.56 -12.47 -1.29
C GLU A 256 14.50 -11.11 -0.56
N PRO A 257 13.34 -10.77 0.06
CA PRO A 257 13.16 -9.44 0.62
C PRO A 257 14.04 -9.22 1.85
N ASP A 258 14.67 -8.05 1.90
CA ASP A 258 15.26 -7.52 3.12
C ASP A 258 14.19 -6.81 3.95
N LEU A 259 14.29 -6.85 5.28
CA LEU A 259 13.50 -5.99 6.15
C LEU A 259 13.96 -4.54 6.06
N LEU A 260 13.02 -3.61 6.10
CA LEU A 260 13.35 -2.20 6.30
C LEU A 260 14.06 -2.01 7.65
N PRO A 261 15.06 -1.10 7.72
CA PRO A 261 15.67 -0.73 8.99
C PRO A 261 14.62 -0.27 10.01
N GLN A 262 14.75 -0.72 11.26
CA GLN A 262 13.84 -0.42 12.38
C GLN A 262 12.46 -1.12 12.30
N VAL A 263 12.20 -1.96 11.32
CA VAL A 263 11.01 -2.82 11.31
C VAL A 263 11.30 -4.09 12.11
N ASP A 264 10.54 -4.25 13.18
CA ASP A 264 10.46 -5.48 13.97
C ASP A 264 9.16 -6.20 13.58
N LEU A 265 9.23 -7.03 12.53
CA LEU A 265 8.06 -7.76 12.02
C LEU A 265 7.54 -8.81 13.03
N PRO A 266 8.38 -9.62 13.71
CA PRO A 266 7.90 -10.55 14.75
C PRO A 266 7.21 -9.83 15.91
N GLY A 267 7.75 -8.71 16.38
CA GLY A 267 7.13 -7.89 17.41
C GLY A 267 5.80 -7.31 16.96
N PHE A 268 5.69 -6.92 15.69
CA PHE A 268 4.43 -6.42 15.12
C PHE A 268 3.36 -7.51 15.05
N VAL A 269 3.71 -8.72 14.60
CA VAL A 269 2.81 -9.87 14.62
C VAL A 269 2.31 -10.13 16.04
N LYS A 270 3.21 -10.14 17.03
CA LYS A 270 2.83 -10.31 18.42
C LYS A 270 1.88 -9.23 18.94
N GLU A 271 2.10 -7.95 18.58
CA GLU A 271 1.20 -6.86 18.95
C GLU A 271 -0.21 -7.06 18.38
N ILE A 272 -0.32 -7.60 17.14
CA ILE A 272 -1.60 -7.90 16.48
C ILE A 272 -2.32 -9.05 17.22
N GLU A 273 -1.62 -10.14 17.51
CA GLU A 273 -2.16 -11.30 18.20
C GLU A 273 -2.56 -10.98 19.65
N ASP A 274 -1.74 -10.21 20.37
CA ASP A 274 -2.06 -9.72 21.72
C ASP A 274 -3.28 -8.79 21.74
N ALA A 275 -3.61 -8.15 20.62
CA ALA A 275 -4.82 -7.34 20.48
C ALA A 275 -6.07 -8.16 20.07
N GLY A 276 -5.93 -9.48 19.89
CA GLY A 276 -7.04 -10.41 19.62
C GLY A 276 -7.37 -10.58 18.13
N CYS A 277 -6.48 -10.17 17.23
CA CYS A 277 -6.64 -10.36 15.78
C CYS A 277 -5.68 -11.44 15.27
N GLU A 278 -6.03 -12.04 14.13
CA GLU A 278 -5.15 -12.95 13.42
C GLU A 278 -4.19 -12.17 12.52
N ALA A 279 -2.88 -12.35 12.70
CA ALA A 279 -1.87 -11.77 11.82
C ALA A 279 -1.64 -12.66 10.61
N VAL A 280 -1.79 -12.10 9.39
CA VAL A 280 -1.55 -12.80 8.13
C VAL A 280 -0.32 -12.22 7.45
N VAL A 281 0.84 -12.79 7.69
CA VAL A 281 2.11 -12.35 7.07
C VAL A 281 2.28 -13.02 5.73
N MET A 282 2.24 -12.23 4.66
CA MET A 282 2.32 -12.73 3.28
C MET A 282 3.72 -12.48 2.69
N PRO A 283 4.26 -13.44 1.93
CA PRO A 283 5.43 -13.15 1.10
C PRO A 283 5.08 -12.14 0.00
N ILE A 284 6.10 -11.45 -0.54
CA ILE A 284 5.91 -10.61 -1.74
C ILE A 284 5.35 -11.49 -2.87
N LEU A 285 4.36 -11.00 -3.60
CA LEU A 285 3.55 -11.70 -4.60
C LEU A 285 2.74 -12.89 -4.05
N GLY A 286 2.78 -13.12 -2.74
CA GLY A 286 1.94 -14.12 -2.08
C GLY A 286 0.46 -13.75 -2.13
N LYS A 287 -0.40 -14.76 -2.04
CA LYS A 287 -1.86 -14.64 -2.15
C LYS A 287 -2.54 -15.30 -0.97
N ALA A 288 -3.63 -14.73 -0.53
CA ALA A 288 -4.54 -15.30 0.45
C ALA A 288 -5.98 -15.13 -0.03
N SER A 289 -6.84 -16.10 0.28
CA SER A 289 -8.28 -16.05 -0.04
C SER A 289 -9.09 -15.94 1.25
N PHE A 290 -10.10 -15.07 1.24
CA PHE A 290 -10.93 -14.77 2.39
C PHE A 290 -12.42 -14.93 2.06
#